data_bd6a6846a3d39ceb94f2ce50e239790c
#
_entry.id   bd6a6846a3d39ceb94f2ce50e239790c
#
_cell.length_a   1.000
_cell.length_b   1.000
_cell.length_c   1.000
_cell.angle_alpha   90.00
_cell.angle_beta   90.00
_cell.angle_gamma   90.00
#
_symmetry.space_group_name_H-M   'P 1'
#
loop_
_entity.id
_entity.type
_entity.pdbx_description
1 polymer ?
#
loop_
_entity_poly.entity_id
_entity_poly.type
_entity_poly.pdbx_seq_one_letter_code
_entity_poly.pdbx_strand_id
1 'polypeptide(L)'
;MGAALLSHPNRVKEILTAMVAASVVPVSCKIRLLDSQDDTMQFVRMIEQCGVSALAVHGRRRDERPKDQCRIDEIRQICRALSIPVIANGHSGRIQSNEDLSRFREETGASGVMLARRALAMPSIFCSGGTFSMENEIQNFLRKAWQYDESFTGTKYVVQRILGSQQEFDPRGRLTVSASTVRQIYNIWGVDTSDGRNNNSTTTRHGQWTEEEGGKQMEDENEGCRDVKRRRNDGKMAEEEEEEGIAMKMVDDVLVAPISFHPRSLKCGVNGKQTPKCVLKRHCTQQQLDVPLFQTRKLGLDHRFSGTVCVNGQKFGSSVTQPNVKMAEQVAALVALHGLRIRQKLEGDWEE
;
A
#
# COMPACT_ATOMS: atom_id res chain seq x y z
N MET A 1 -6.67 -1.70 -17.73
CA MET A 1 -7.31 -1.88 -16.43
C MET A 1 -8.80 -2.01 -16.60
N GLY A 2 -9.54 -2.73 -15.70
CA GLY A 2 -10.94 -3.13 -15.87
C GLY A 2 -11.92 -2.03 -16.34
N ALA A 3 -11.80 -0.79 -15.80
CA ALA A 3 -12.67 0.31 -16.23
C ALA A 3 -12.47 0.76 -17.70
N ALA A 4 -11.35 0.40 -18.35
CA ALA A 4 -11.16 0.67 -19.76
C ALA A 4 -12.00 -0.25 -20.66
N LEU A 5 -12.39 -1.43 -20.17
CA LEU A 5 -13.22 -2.37 -20.89
C LEU A 5 -14.67 -1.87 -21.07
N LEU A 6 -15.12 -0.93 -20.23
CA LEU A 6 -16.46 -0.32 -20.36
C LEU A 6 -16.70 0.32 -21.74
N SER A 7 -15.63 0.77 -22.42
CA SER A 7 -15.71 1.32 -23.78
C SER A 7 -15.68 0.26 -24.88
N HIS A 8 -15.64 -1.03 -24.54
CA HIS A 8 -15.52 -2.14 -25.49
C HIS A 8 -16.53 -3.28 -25.18
N PRO A 9 -17.85 -3.07 -25.36
CA PRO A 9 -18.89 -4.02 -24.99
C PRO A 9 -18.70 -5.42 -25.59
N ASN A 10 -18.35 -5.49 -26.87
CA ASN A 10 -18.13 -6.77 -27.56
C ASN A 10 -17.02 -7.59 -26.91
N ARG A 11 -15.91 -6.92 -26.54
CA ARG A 11 -14.79 -7.58 -25.85
C ARG A 11 -15.17 -8.05 -24.44
N VAL A 12 -16.02 -7.29 -23.75
CA VAL A 12 -16.56 -7.72 -22.44
C VAL A 12 -17.44 -8.96 -22.62
N LYS A 13 -18.29 -8.99 -23.65
CA LYS A 13 -19.13 -10.14 -23.98
C LYS A 13 -18.28 -11.40 -24.23
N GLU A 14 -17.27 -11.30 -25.08
CA GLU A 14 -16.35 -12.41 -25.38
C GLU A 14 -15.67 -12.95 -24.10
N ILE A 15 -15.12 -12.04 -23.27
CA ILE A 15 -14.42 -12.40 -22.02
C ILE A 15 -15.39 -13.10 -21.05
N LEU A 16 -16.58 -12.53 -20.81
CA LEU A 16 -17.51 -13.09 -19.85
C LEU A 16 -18.07 -14.43 -20.32
N THR A 17 -18.40 -14.56 -21.61
CA THR A 17 -18.87 -15.83 -22.17
C THR A 17 -17.80 -16.93 -22.03
N ALA A 18 -16.54 -16.60 -22.34
CA ALA A 18 -15.44 -17.54 -22.19
C ALA A 18 -15.19 -17.92 -20.71
N MET A 19 -15.27 -16.93 -19.80
CA MET A 19 -15.09 -17.20 -18.36
C MET A 19 -16.20 -18.07 -17.80
N VAL A 20 -17.45 -17.81 -18.15
CA VAL A 20 -18.61 -18.60 -17.69
C VAL A 20 -18.50 -20.03 -18.24
N ALA A 21 -18.15 -20.18 -19.51
CA ALA A 21 -18.02 -21.51 -20.13
C ALA A 21 -16.87 -22.36 -19.53
N ALA A 22 -15.78 -21.70 -19.11
CA ALA A 22 -14.59 -22.40 -18.56
C ALA A 22 -14.67 -22.58 -17.03
N SER A 23 -15.55 -21.88 -16.33
CA SER A 23 -15.60 -21.90 -14.85
C SER A 23 -16.54 -22.96 -14.32
N VAL A 24 -16.06 -23.74 -13.34
CA VAL A 24 -16.86 -24.70 -12.58
C VAL A 24 -17.58 -24.06 -11.38
N VAL A 25 -17.33 -22.78 -11.11
CA VAL A 25 -17.97 -22.00 -10.04
C VAL A 25 -18.69 -20.79 -10.62
N PRO A 26 -19.69 -20.24 -9.88
CA PRO A 26 -20.40 -19.04 -10.34
C PRO A 26 -19.47 -17.85 -10.67
N VAL A 27 -19.68 -17.21 -11.79
CA VAL A 27 -18.94 -16.02 -12.22
C VAL A 27 -19.77 -14.77 -11.92
N SER A 28 -19.19 -13.76 -11.28
CA SER A 28 -19.80 -12.44 -11.09
C SER A 28 -19.02 -11.37 -11.84
N CYS A 29 -19.74 -10.31 -12.26
CA CYS A 29 -19.14 -9.16 -12.92
C CYS A 29 -19.28 -7.92 -12.06
N LYS A 30 -18.28 -7.03 -12.07
CA LYS A 30 -18.35 -5.72 -11.40
C LYS A 30 -18.10 -4.61 -12.40
N ILE A 31 -19.05 -3.64 -12.46
CA ILE A 31 -19.00 -2.52 -13.39
C ILE A 31 -19.12 -1.16 -12.69
N ARG A 32 -18.94 -0.10 -13.48
CA ARG A 32 -19.42 1.27 -13.23
C ARG A 32 -20.51 1.62 -14.24
N LEU A 33 -21.26 2.68 -13.97
CA LEU A 33 -22.21 3.24 -14.91
C LEU A 33 -21.49 3.79 -16.15
N LEU A 34 -22.11 3.69 -17.30
CA LEU A 34 -21.69 4.33 -18.55
C LEU A 34 -22.15 5.80 -18.58
N ASP A 35 -21.81 6.51 -19.65
CA ASP A 35 -22.09 7.95 -19.77
C ASP A 35 -23.59 8.24 -19.92
N SER A 36 -24.35 7.36 -20.56
CA SER A 36 -25.82 7.41 -20.58
C SER A 36 -26.43 6.24 -19.81
N GLN A 37 -27.66 6.45 -19.34
CA GLN A 37 -28.41 5.40 -18.66
C GLN A 37 -28.87 4.33 -19.67
N ASP A 38 -29.23 4.71 -20.89
CA ASP A 38 -29.64 3.76 -21.91
C ASP A 38 -28.50 2.82 -22.31
N ASP A 39 -27.31 3.35 -22.51
CA ASP A 39 -26.10 2.54 -22.77
C ASP A 39 -25.83 1.59 -21.60
N THR A 40 -25.95 2.10 -20.37
CA THR A 40 -25.80 1.28 -19.17
C THR A 40 -26.81 0.13 -19.17
N MET A 41 -28.08 0.39 -19.48
CA MET A 41 -29.12 -0.63 -19.50
C MET A 41 -28.90 -1.68 -20.58
N GLN A 42 -28.48 -1.28 -21.77
CA GLN A 42 -28.10 -2.22 -22.84
C GLN A 42 -26.90 -3.08 -22.41
N PHE A 43 -25.92 -2.46 -21.79
CA PHE A 43 -24.69 -3.12 -21.33
C PHE A 43 -24.96 -4.16 -20.23
N VAL A 44 -25.78 -3.83 -19.23
CA VAL A 44 -26.08 -4.78 -18.14
C VAL A 44 -26.92 -5.96 -18.61
N ARG A 45 -27.84 -5.76 -19.55
CA ARG A 45 -28.61 -6.85 -20.19
C ARG A 45 -27.69 -7.78 -21.00
N MET A 46 -26.74 -7.22 -21.73
CA MET A 46 -25.71 -8.01 -22.44
C MET A 46 -24.87 -8.83 -21.47
N ILE A 47 -24.47 -8.25 -20.32
CA ILE A 47 -23.71 -8.96 -19.27
C ILE A 47 -24.54 -10.13 -18.70
N GLU A 48 -25.82 -9.91 -18.39
CA GLU A 48 -26.72 -10.97 -17.92
C GLU A 48 -26.81 -12.12 -18.93
N GLN A 49 -26.96 -11.79 -20.23
CA GLN A 49 -27.01 -12.78 -21.32
C GLN A 49 -25.72 -13.61 -21.47
N CYS A 50 -24.58 -13.13 -20.94
CA CYS A 50 -23.34 -13.92 -20.90
C CYS A 50 -23.39 -15.05 -19.86
N GLY A 51 -24.44 -15.13 -19.01
CA GLY A 51 -24.62 -16.18 -18.01
C GLY A 51 -23.92 -15.93 -16.69
N VAL A 52 -23.57 -14.67 -16.35
CA VAL A 52 -23.03 -14.35 -15.03
C VAL A 52 -24.06 -14.54 -13.93
N SER A 53 -23.64 -14.98 -12.76
CA SER A 53 -24.52 -15.30 -11.62
C SER A 53 -24.90 -14.10 -10.77
N ALA A 54 -24.16 -12.99 -10.86
CA ALA A 54 -24.44 -11.75 -10.15
C ALA A 54 -23.72 -10.56 -10.79
N LEU A 55 -24.28 -9.35 -10.60
CA LEU A 55 -23.70 -8.11 -11.09
C LEU A 55 -23.50 -7.11 -9.94
N ALA A 56 -22.27 -6.65 -9.70
CA ALA A 56 -22.01 -5.55 -8.78
C ALA A 56 -21.89 -4.23 -9.56
N VAL A 57 -22.67 -3.22 -9.14
CA VAL A 57 -22.75 -1.93 -9.82
C VAL A 57 -22.28 -0.81 -8.92
N HIS A 58 -21.19 -0.13 -9.33
CA HIS A 58 -20.76 1.10 -8.68
C HIS A 58 -21.52 2.29 -9.29
N GLY A 59 -22.38 2.94 -8.52
CA GLY A 59 -23.28 4.02 -8.94
C GLY A 59 -22.59 5.34 -9.32
N ARG A 60 -21.41 5.25 -9.93
CA ARG A 60 -20.63 6.38 -10.49
C ARG A 60 -20.10 6.03 -11.86
N ARG A 61 -19.95 7.06 -12.71
CA ARG A 61 -19.29 6.95 -14.02
C ARG A 61 -17.78 6.78 -13.87
N ARG A 62 -17.11 6.44 -14.97
CA ARG A 62 -15.67 6.10 -15.00
C ARG A 62 -14.76 7.22 -14.51
N ASP A 63 -15.05 8.44 -14.86
CA ASP A 63 -14.29 9.65 -14.56
C ASP A 63 -14.58 10.22 -13.16
N GLU A 64 -15.69 9.81 -12.54
CA GLU A 64 -16.11 10.31 -11.24
C GLU A 64 -15.30 9.77 -10.08
N ARG A 65 -15.20 10.56 -9.02
CA ARG A 65 -14.39 10.35 -7.82
C ARG A 65 -15.28 10.24 -6.57
N PRO A 66 -14.71 9.92 -5.41
CA PRO A 66 -15.48 9.80 -4.15
C PRO A 66 -16.31 11.01 -3.76
N LYS A 67 -15.93 12.21 -4.19
CA LYS A 67 -16.67 13.46 -3.95
C LYS A 67 -17.98 13.53 -4.75
N ASP A 68 -18.05 12.82 -5.87
CA ASP A 68 -19.21 12.83 -6.73
C ASP A 68 -20.32 11.94 -6.17
N GLN A 69 -21.56 12.30 -6.41
CA GLN A 69 -22.72 11.61 -5.83
C GLN A 69 -22.92 10.22 -6.46
N CYS A 70 -23.31 9.26 -5.64
CA CYS A 70 -23.75 7.94 -6.10
C CYS A 70 -25.18 8.04 -6.66
N ARG A 71 -25.40 7.53 -7.86
CA ARG A 71 -26.70 7.53 -8.55
C ARG A 71 -27.55 6.34 -8.14
N ILE A 72 -28.31 6.53 -7.07
CA ILE A 72 -29.16 5.48 -6.48
C ILE A 72 -30.25 5.07 -7.46
N ASP A 73 -30.87 6.04 -8.16
CA ASP A 73 -31.99 5.78 -9.09
C ASP A 73 -31.55 4.96 -10.31
N GLU A 74 -30.34 5.20 -10.83
CA GLU A 74 -29.79 4.41 -11.92
C GLU A 74 -29.52 2.96 -11.49
N ILE A 75 -29.01 2.75 -10.25
CA ILE A 75 -28.86 1.39 -9.69
C ILE A 75 -30.22 0.73 -9.54
N ARG A 76 -31.24 1.45 -9.03
CA ARG A 76 -32.62 0.93 -8.86
C ARG A 76 -33.21 0.46 -10.17
N GLN A 77 -33.01 1.21 -11.26
CA GLN A 77 -33.49 0.81 -12.59
C GLN A 77 -32.80 -0.49 -13.06
N ILE A 78 -31.49 -0.63 -12.80
CA ILE A 78 -30.74 -1.86 -13.12
C ILE A 78 -31.32 -3.04 -12.32
N CYS A 79 -31.54 -2.87 -11.00
CA CYS A 79 -32.09 -3.90 -10.14
C CYS A 79 -33.48 -4.39 -10.62
N ARG A 80 -34.33 -3.47 -11.16
CA ARG A 80 -35.64 -3.81 -11.69
C ARG A 80 -35.60 -4.51 -13.03
N ALA A 81 -34.56 -4.31 -13.81
CA ALA A 81 -34.43 -4.78 -15.18
C ALA A 81 -33.75 -6.14 -15.33
N LEU A 82 -32.96 -6.56 -14.33
CA LEU A 82 -32.21 -7.81 -14.35
C LEU A 82 -32.90 -8.87 -13.48
N SER A 83 -32.77 -10.13 -13.89
CA SER A 83 -33.26 -11.29 -13.14
C SER A 83 -32.19 -11.82 -12.16
N ILE A 84 -30.91 -11.54 -12.42
CA ILE A 84 -29.81 -11.93 -11.56
C ILE A 84 -29.64 -10.98 -10.37
N PRO A 85 -29.07 -11.44 -9.24
CA PRO A 85 -28.77 -10.59 -8.10
C PRO A 85 -27.89 -9.40 -8.47
N VAL A 86 -28.30 -8.19 -8.06
CA VAL A 86 -27.51 -6.96 -8.20
C VAL A 86 -26.98 -6.54 -6.85
N ILE A 87 -25.69 -6.20 -6.78
CA ILE A 87 -24.97 -5.74 -5.59
C ILE A 87 -24.67 -4.24 -5.75
N ALA A 88 -25.29 -3.40 -4.92
CA ALA A 88 -25.11 -1.96 -4.97
C ALA A 88 -23.79 -1.53 -4.33
N ASN A 89 -23.03 -0.64 -5.00
CA ASN A 89 -21.76 -0.11 -4.53
C ASN A 89 -21.64 1.39 -4.83
N GLY A 90 -20.84 2.11 -4.04
CA GLY A 90 -20.48 3.51 -4.30
C GLY A 90 -20.92 4.52 -3.24
N HIS A 91 -21.75 4.13 -2.26
CA HIS A 91 -22.33 5.03 -1.27
C HIS A 91 -21.56 5.10 0.07
N SER A 92 -20.33 4.56 0.14
CA SER A 92 -19.53 4.42 1.38
C SER A 92 -19.34 5.70 2.19
N GLY A 93 -19.43 6.88 1.58
CA GLY A 93 -19.26 8.16 2.29
C GLY A 93 -20.49 8.59 3.10
N ARG A 94 -21.66 8.02 2.80
CA ARG A 94 -22.93 8.32 3.47
C ARG A 94 -23.38 7.24 4.46
N ILE A 95 -22.77 6.07 4.42
CA ILE A 95 -23.09 4.94 5.28
C ILE A 95 -22.23 5.07 6.54
N GLN A 96 -22.86 5.31 7.69
CA GLN A 96 -22.23 5.49 8.99
C GLN A 96 -22.64 4.39 9.97
N SER A 97 -23.75 3.71 9.73
CA SER A 97 -24.31 2.66 10.59
C SER A 97 -24.81 1.48 9.76
N ASN A 98 -25.18 0.40 10.42
CA ASN A 98 -25.81 -0.77 9.80
C ASN A 98 -27.19 -0.43 9.22
N GLU A 99 -27.93 0.48 9.85
CA GLU A 99 -29.21 0.98 9.39
C GLU A 99 -29.07 1.75 8.08
N ASP A 100 -28.02 2.57 7.92
CA ASP A 100 -27.75 3.26 6.66
C ASP A 100 -27.42 2.27 5.53
N LEU A 101 -26.75 1.17 5.87
CA LEU A 101 -26.44 0.09 4.93
C LEU A 101 -27.75 -0.59 4.47
N SER A 102 -28.66 -0.89 5.39
CA SER A 102 -29.97 -1.45 5.12
C SER A 102 -30.81 -0.51 4.26
N ARG A 103 -30.86 0.77 4.63
CA ARG A 103 -31.53 1.83 3.86
C ARG A 103 -31.00 1.94 2.43
N PHE A 104 -29.70 1.94 2.23
CA PHE A 104 -29.10 1.98 0.89
C PHE A 104 -29.49 0.76 0.04
N ARG A 105 -29.57 -0.42 0.66
CA ARG A 105 -30.05 -1.63 0.00
C ARG A 105 -31.50 -1.49 -0.44
N GLU A 106 -32.37 -1.01 0.46
CA GLU A 106 -33.79 -0.80 0.20
C GLU A 106 -34.02 0.27 -0.88
N GLU A 107 -33.35 1.41 -0.80
CA GLU A 107 -33.45 2.49 -1.77
C GLU A 107 -33.05 2.07 -3.18
N THR A 108 -32.05 1.22 -3.30
CA THR A 108 -31.60 0.69 -4.60
C THR A 108 -32.41 -0.52 -5.07
N GLY A 109 -33.09 -1.22 -4.18
CA GLY A 109 -33.72 -2.52 -4.46
C GLY A 109 -32.71 -3.63 -4.71
N ALA A 110 -31.46 -3.45 -4.31
CA ALA A 110 -30.39 -4.40 -4.55
C ALA A 110 -30.48 -5.63 -3.63
N SER A 111 -30.03 -6.76 -4.13
CA SER A 111 -29.95 -8.01 -3.35
C SER A 111 -28.91 -7.93 -2.23
N GLY A 112 -27.86 -7.11 -2.40
CA GLY A 112 -26.81 -6.90 -1.43
C GLY A 112 -26.08 -5.58 -1.63
N VAL A 113 -25.22 -5.22 -0.65
CA VAL A 113 -24.41 -3.99 -0.67
C VAL A 113 -22.94 -4.33 -0.59
N MET A 114 -22.12 -3.65 -1.38
CA MET A 114 -20.68 -3.74 -1.35
C MET A 114 -20.09 -2.43 -0.84
N LEU A 115 -19.34 -2.51 0.26
CA LEU A 115 -18.60 -1.39 0.82
C LEU A 115 -17.10 -1.60 0.61
N ALA A 116 -16.37 -0.51 0.33
CA ALA A 116 -14.91 -0.55 0.25
C ALA A 116 -14.28 0.30 1.36
N ARG A 117 -14.28 1.62 1.19
CA ARG A 117 -13.58 2.53 2.09
C ARG A 117 -14.14 2.54 3.51
N ARG A 118 -15.47 2.43 3.67
CA ARG A 118 -16.07 2.38 4.99
C ARG A 118 -15.76 1.05 5.68
N ALA A 119 -15.85 -0.07 4.99
CA ALA A 119 -15.48 -1.37 5.51
C ALA A 119 -13.99 -1.44 5.94
N LEU A 120 -13.11 -0.78 5.20
CA LEU A 120 -11.68 -0.70 5.54
C LEU A 120 -11.42 0.18 6.77
N ALA A 121 -12.19 1.26 6.95
CA ALA A 121 -12.02 2.20 8.07
C ALA A 121 -12.81 1.77 9.33
N MET A 122 -13.87 0.99 9.16
CA MET A 122 -14.78 0.58 10.24
C MET A 122 -15.41 -0.76 9.88
N PRO A 123 -14.70 -1.88 10.07
CA PRO A 123 -15.22 -3.23 9.79
C PRO A 123 -16.50 -3.58 10.52
N SER A 124 -16.70 -3.06 11.74
CA SER A 124 -17.92 -3.26 12.53
C SER A 124 -19.19 -2.66 11.91
N ILE A 125 -19.10 -1.93 10.80
CA ILE A 125 -20.25 -1.42 10.04
C ILE A 125 -21.25 -2.53 9.66
N PHE A 126 -20.79 -3.77 9.58
CA PHE A 126 -21.62 -4.95 9.29
C PHE A 126 -22.23 -5.60 10.55
N CYS A 127 -21.89 -5.12 11.74
CA CYS A 127 -22.42 -5.67 12.98
C CYS A 127 -23.80 -5.09 13.28
N SER A 128 -24.78 -5.95 13.57
CA SER A 128 -26.13 -5.53 13.99
C SER A 128 -26.16 -4.86 15.37
N GLY A 129 -25.15 -5.11 16.21
CA GLY A 129 -25.01 -4.51 17.55
C GLY A 129 -24.41 -3.09 17.56
N GLY A 130 -24.25 -2.46 16.38
CA GLY A 130 -23.65 -1.14 16.25
C GLY A 130 -22.16 -1.16 15.92
N THR A 131 -21.62 0.04 15.67
CA THR A 131 -20.22 0.21 15.29
C THR A 131 -19.31 0.34 16.52
N PHE A 132 -18.07 -0.10 16.41
CA PHE A 132 -17.08 -0.01 17.46
C PHE A 132 -16.37 1.36 17.46
N SER A 133 -15.76 1.70 18.59
CA SER A 133 -14.84 2.83 18.66
C SER A 133 -13.63 2.58 17.76
N MET A 134 -13.00 3.67 17.31
CA MET A 134 -11.77 3.61 16.49
C MET A 134 -10.69 2.74 17.16
N GLU A 135 -10.53 2.86 18.48
CA GLU A 135 -9.57 2.08 19.26
C GLU A 135 -9.89 0.58 19.21
N ASN A 136 -11.16 0.23 19.45
CA ASN A 136 -11.60 -1.18 19.39
C ASN A 136 -11.46 -1.76 17.99
N GLU A 137 -11.75 -0.97 16.93
CA GLU A 137 -11.50 -1.40 15.53
C GLU A 137 -10.04 -1.72 15.29
N ILE A 138 -9.13 -0.85 15.74
CA ILE A 138 -7.69 -1.06 15.58
C ILE A 138 -7.23 -2.28 16.36
N GLN A 139 -7.63 -2.41 17.62
CA GLN A 139 -7.22 -3.55 18.45
C GLN A 139 -7.77 -4.87 17.91
N ASN A 140 -9.03 -4.91 17.46
CA ASN A 140 -9.64 -6.11 16.87
C ASN A 140 -8.93 -6.50 15.56
N PHE A 141 -8.61 -5.51 14.72
CA PHE A 141 -7.84 -5.75 13.52
C PHE A 141 -6.43 -6.29 13.85
N LEU A 142 -5.73 -5.67 14.82
CA LEU A 142 -4.39 -6.07 15.21
C LEU A 142 -4.34 -7.50 15.78
N ARG A 143 -5.32 -7.91 16.59
CA ARG A 143 -5.43 -9.30 17.07
C ARG A 143 -5.56 -10.28 15.89
N LYS A 144 -6.36 -9.94 14.88
CA LYS A 144 -6.50 -10.75 13.66
C LYS A 144 -5.23 -10.73 12.81
N ALA A 145 -4.61 -9.57 12.64
CA ALA A 145 -3.34 -9.43 11.95
C ALA A 145 -2.24 -10.30 12.58
N TRP A 146 -2.19 -10.36 13.93
CA TRP A 146 -1.31 -11.26 14.65
C TRP A 146 -1.64 -12.73 14.42
N GLN A 147 -2.92 -13.09 14.53
CA GLN A 147 -3.39 -14.46 14.33
C GLN A 147 -3.04 -15.02 12.95
N TYR A 148 -3.12 -14.19 11.90
CA TYR A 148 -2.92 -14.59 10.50
C TYR A 148 -1.56 -14.16 9.92
N ASP A 149 -0.63 -13.72 10.75
CA ASP A 149 0.72 -13.30 10.36
C ASP A 149 0.74 -12.23 9.25
N GLU A 150 -0.11 -11.20 9.41
CA GLU A 150 -0.20 -10.11 8.43
C GLU A 150 1.13 -9.32 8.35
N SER A 151 1.49 -8.91 7.16
CA SER A 151 2.71 -8.15 6.90
C SER A 151 2.73 -6.80 7.61
N PHE A 152 3.92 -6.30 7.95
CA PHE A 152 4.08 -4.95 8.51
C PHE A 152 3.40 -3.87 7.65
N THR A 153 3.59 -3.95 6.33
CA THR A 153 3.03 -2.96 5.39
C THR A 153 1.51 -3.00 5.36
N GLY A 154 0.91 -4.20 5.35
CA GLY A 154 -0.53 -4.39 5.41
C GLY A 154 -1.10 -3.93 6.75
N THR A 155 -0.50 -4.35 7.85
CA THR A 155 -0.90 -3.96 9.21
C THR A 155 -0.87 -2.43 9.38
N LYS A 156 0.23 -1.79 9.04
CA LYS A 156 0.38 -0.33 9.12
C LYS A 156 -0.64 0.40 8.24
N TYR A 157 -0.83 -0.07 7.02
CA TYR A 157 -1.78 0.52 6.08
C TYR A 157 -3.21 0.49 6.63
N VAL A 158 -3.67 -0.64 7.15
CA VAL A 158 -5.04 -0.77 7.67
C VAL A 158 -5.24 0.08 8.91
N VAL A 159 -4.31 0.07 9.88
CA VAL A 159 -4.37 0.94 11.07
C VAL A 159 -4.45 2.41 10.67
N GLN A 160 -3.66 2.85 9.71
CA GLN A 160 -3.71 4.22 9.18
C GLN A 160 -5.04 4.54 8.49
N ARG A 161 -5.70 3.55 7.86
CA ARG A 161 -7.04 3.73 7.25
C ARG A 161 -8.14 3.85 8.29
N ILE A 162 -8.06 3.09 9.38
CA ILE A 162 -8.99 3.22 10.51
C ILE A 162 -8.83 4.58 11.19
N LEU A 163 -7.60 5.00 11.43
CA LEU A 163 -7.28 6.33 11.99
C LEU A 163 -7.80 7.49 11.13
N GLY A 164 -7.74 7.36 9.80
CA GLY A 164 -8.17 8.43 8.90
C GLY A 164 -7.48 9.76 9.20
N SER A 165 -8.26 10.82 9.47
CA SER A 165 -7.74 12.15 9.84
C SER A 165 -7.13 12.20 11.25
N GLN A 166 -7.44 11.25 12.14
CA GLN A 166 -6.89 11.21 13.49
C GLN A 166 -5.40 10.85 13.55
N GLN A 167 -4.79 10.46 12.43
CA GLN A 167 -3.35 10.15 12.38
C GLN A 167 -2.48 11.29 12.91
N GLU A 168 -2.88 12.53 12.68
CA GLU A 168 -2.12 13.72 13.09
C GLU A 168 -2.50 14.22 14.51
N PHE A 169 -3.73 13.95 14.94
CA PHE A 169 -4.27 14.46 16.20
C PHE A 169 -4.07 13.47 17.37
N ASP A 170 -4.24 12.18 17.15
CA ASP A 170 -3.95 11.16 18.17
C ASP A 170 -2.43 10.93 18.28
N PRO A 171 -1.84 11.06 19.50
CA PRO A 171 -0.40 10.77 19.71
C PRO A 171 0.02 9.37 19.21
N ARG A 172 -0.84 8.36 19.41
CA ARG A 172 -0.62 6.99 18.93
C ARG A 172 -0.65 6.92 17.39
N GLY A 173 -1.45 7.78 16.75
CA GLY A 173 -1.49 7.94 15.30
C GLY A 173 -0.14 8.39 14.75
N ARG A 174 0.46 9.42 15.35
CA ARG A 174 1.81 9.89 14.97
C ARG A 174 2.87 8.81 15.19
N LEU A 175 2.82 8.12 16.33
CA LEU A 175 3.72 6.99 16.60
C LEU A 175 3.54 5.84 15.59
N THR A 176 2.29 5.55 15.19
CA THR A 176 2.01 4.55 14.14
C THR A 176 2.60 4.96 12.81
N VAL A 177 2.56 6.25 12.45
CA VAL A 177 3.19 6.75 11.21
C VAL A 177 4.69 6.56 11.24
N SER A 178 5.37 6.80 12.37
CA SER A 178 6.82 6.64 12.53
C SER A 178 7.26 5.18 12.75
N ALA A 179 6.35 4.28 13.13
CA ALA A 179 6.68 2.87 13.38
C ALA A 179 7.35 2.20 12.16
N SER A 180 8.42 1.46 12.40
CA SER A 180 9.20 0.72 11.40
C SER A 180 9.02 -0.80 11.48
N THR A 181 8.42 -1.30 12.56
CA THR A 181 8.16 -2.73 12.77
C THR A 181 6.72 -2.99 13.20
N VAL A 182 6.22 -4.18 12.92
CA VAL A 182 4.88 -4.60 13.35
C VAL A 182 4.75 -4.63 14.87
N ARG A 183 5.79 -5.06 15.58
CA ARG A 183 5.81 -5.10 17.05
C ARG A 183 5.61 -3.71 17.68
N GLN A 184 6.23 -2.67 17.10
CA GLN A 184 5.98 -1.29 17.54
C GLN A 184 4.51 -0.92 17.43
N ILE A 185 3.82 -1.31 16.36
CA ILE A 185 2.39 -1.04 16.19
C ILE A 185 1.56 -1.75 17.26
N TYR A 186 1.84 -3.02 17.57
CA TYR A 186 1.16 -3.75 18.64
C TYR A 186 1.33 -3.07 20.00
N ASN A 187 2.56 -2.65 20.32
CA ASN A 187 2.86 -1.95 21.59
C ASN A 187 2.16 -0.60 21.69
N ILE A 188 2.11 0.19 20.61
CA ILE A 188 1.42 1.49 20.56
C ILE A 188 -0.06 1.34 20.90
N TRP A 189 -0.69 0.27 20.44
CA TRP A 189 -2.13 0.02 20.59
C TRP A 189 -2.48 -0.95 21.73
N GLY A 190 -1.50 -1.33 22.56
CA GLY A 190 -1.71 -2.18 23.75
C GLY A 190 -2.21 -3.58 23.39
N VAL A 191 -1.84 -4.12 22.24
CA VAL A 191 -2.20 -5.48 21.86
C VAL A 191 -1.12 -6.43 22.34
N ASP A 192 -1.46 -7.29 23.28
CA ASP A 192 -0.56 -8.32 23.77
C ASP A 192 -0.32 -9.39 22.69
N THR A 193 0.94 -9.69 22.46
CA THR A 193 1.42 -10.69 21.53
C THR A 193 2.08 -11.89 22.23
N SER A 194 1.96 -11.96 23.57
CA SER A 194 2.54 -13.03 24.41
C SER A 194 1.70 -14.30 24.41
N ASP A 195 0.41 -14.21 24.11
CA ASP A 195 -0.43 -15.40 23.95
C ASP A 195 -0.03 -16.15 22.67
N GLY A 196 0.57 -17.32 22.90
CA GLY A 196 1.22 -18.17 21.91
C GLY A 196 0.41 -18.31 20.62
N ARG A 197 1.08 -18.09 19.49
CA ARG A 197 0.64 -18.64 18.22
C ARG A 197 0.37 -20.13 18.46
N ASN A 198 -0.89 -20.54 18.39
CA ASN A 198 -1.23 -21.96 18.39
C ASN A 198 -0.49 -22.60 17.21
N ASN A 199 0.57 -23.34 17.49
CA ASN A 199 1.38 -24.08 16.53
C ASN A 199 0.60 -25.21 15.82
N ASN A 200 -0.73 -25.13 15.74
CA ASN A 200 -1.61 -26.09 15.11
C ASN A 200 -2.50 -25.47 14.02
N SER A 201 -1.91 -24.74 13.07
CA SER A 201 -2.54 -24.56 11.76
C SER A 201 -1.49 -24.56 10.65
N THR A 202 -0.91 -25.73 10.41
CA THR A 202 -0.46 -26.13 9.09
C THR A 202 -1.69 -26.18 8.18
N THR A 203 -2.08 -25.04 7.64
CA THR A 203 -2.92 -24.99 6.44
C THR A 203 -2.20 -24.11 5.45
N THR A 204 -1.22 -24.72 4.83
CA THR A 204 -0.62 -24.33 3.57
C THR A 204 -1.71 -24.15 2.52
N ARG A 205 -2.04 -22.92 2.20
CA ARG A 205 -2.67 -22.56 0.94
C ARG A 205 -1.76 -21.60 0.19
N HIS A 206 -0.64 -22.15 -0.31
CA HIS A 206 0.01 -21.68 -1.54
C HIS A 206 0.82 -22.82 -2.11
N GLY A 207 0.71 -22.99 -3.42
CA GLY A 207 1.19 -24.11 -4.20
C GLY A 207 2.66 -24.49 -3.95
N GLN A 208 2.86 -25.79 -3.96
CA GLN A 208 4.13 -26.49 -3.88
C GLN A 208 5.14 -25.97 -4.90
N TRP A 209 6.29 -25.59 -4.39
CA TRP A 209 7.57 -25.86 -5.03
C TRP A 209 8.45 -26.48 -3.95
N THR A 210 8.75 -27.75 -4.16
CA THR A 210 9.69 -28.56 -3.39
C THR A 210 11.11 -28.20 -3.78
N GLU A 211 11.97 -27.95 -2.79
CA GLU A 211 13.37 -28.38 -2.85
C GLU A 211 13.90 -28.56 -1.42
N GLU A 212 14.58 -29.67 -1.25
CA GLU A 212 15.02 -30.31 -0.01
C GLU A 212 16.33 -29.73 0.53
N GLU A 213 16.46 -29.87 1.87
CA GLU A 213 17.64 -30.15 2.69
C GLU A 213 18.74 -29.09 2.92
N GLY A 214 19.04 -28.96 4.19
CA GLY A 214 20.31 -28.47 4.69
C GLY A 214 20.27 -27.78 6.06
N GLY A 215 20.07 -28.55 7.15
CA GLY A 215 20.14 -28.03 8.51
C GLY A 215 21.54 -27.66 8.96
N LYS A 216 21.62 -26.68 9.85
CA LYS A 216 22.55 -26.64 11.00
C LYS A 216 22.12 -25.54 11.99
N GLN A 217 21.95 -25.99 13.22
CA GLN A 217 21.82 -25.17 14.42
C GLN A 217 23.13 -24.41 14.66
N MET A 218 23.03 -23.20 15.19
CA MET A 218 23.99 -22.66 16.16
C MET A 218 23.35 -21.62 17.07
N GLU A 219 23.76 -21.70 18.31
CA GLU A 219 23.23 -21.22 19.57
C GLU A 219 23.48 -19.74 19.81
N ASP A 220 22.71 -19.24 20.82
CA ASP A 220 22.77 -17.96 21.52
C ASP A 220 24.16 -17.38 21.81
N GLU A 221 24.23 -16.06 21.79
CA GLU A 221 24.88 -15.30 22.89
C GLU A 221 24.33 -13.88 23.00
N ASN A 222 24.04 -13.54 24.25
CA ASN A 222 23.41 -12.36 24.79
C ASN A 222 24.50 -11.41 25.33
N GLU A 223 24.40 -10.11 25.05
CA GLU A 223 24.98 -9.04 25.91
C GLU A 223 24.61 -7.67 25.38
N GLY A 224 23.79 -6.91 26.10
CA GLY A 224 24.28 -5.93 27.08
C GLY A 224 24.07 -4.51 26.57
N CYS A 225 22.86 -3.94 26.77
CA CYS A 225 22.54 -2.54 26.51
C CYS A 225 23.03 -1.65 27.66
N ARG A 226 23.81 -0.60 27.40
CA ARG A 226 24.09 0.47 28.35
C ARG A 226 23.53 1.80 27.89
N ASP A 227 22.70 2.38 28.75
CA ASP A 227 22.18 3.74 28.70
C ASP A 227 23.26 4.82 28.61
N VAL A 228 23.07 5.81 27.73
CA VAL A 228 23.80 7.08 27.76
C VAL A 228 22.83 8.25 27.83
N LYS A 229 22.89 8.93 28.99
CA LYS A 229 22.13 10.14 29.31
C LYS A 229 22.60 11.33 28.46
N ARG A 230 21.65 12.05 27.83
CA ARG A 230 21.91 13.38 27.25
C ARG A 230 22.03 14.45 28.31
N ARG A 231 23.12 15.21 28.27
CA ARG A 231 23.26 16.52 28.90
C ARG A 231 23.10 17.62 27.84
N ARG A 232 22.22 18.57 28.14
CA ARG A 232 22.16 19.85 27.44
C ARG A 232 23.37 20.70 27.79
N ASN A 233 23.88 21.41 26.80
CA ASN A 233 24.73 22.57 27.06
C ASN A 233 24.41 23.67 26.03
N ASP A 234 23.96 24.81 26.56
CA ASP A 234 23.77 26.06 25.82
C ASP A 234 25.13 26.75 25.68
N GLY A 235 25.44 27.24 24.47
CA GLY A 235 26.65 28.06 24.28
C GLY A 235 26.74 28.53 22.82
N LYS A 236 26.37 29.80 22.59
CA LYS A 236 26.61 30.55 21.35
C LYS A 236 28.13 30.61 21.07
N MET A 237 28.50 30.32 19.82
CA MET A 237 29.49 31.12 19.05
C MET A 237 29.39 30.73 17.57
N ALA A 238 29.43 31.72 16.70
CA ALA A 238 29.50 31.57 15.26
C ALA A 238 30.88 31.07 14.86
N GLU A 239 30.97 30.03 14.07
CA GLU A 239 32.14 29.67 13.27
C GLU A 239 31.72 28.79 12.11
N GLU A 240 32.26 29.09 11.00
CA GLU A 240 32.44 28.46 9.70
C GLU A 240 31.83 27.05 9.52
N GLU A 241 30.84 26.93 8.61
CA GLU A 241 30.23 25.69 8.16
C GLU A 241 31.30 24.85 7.40
N GLU A 242 32.01 23.98 8.10
CA GLU A 242 32.61 22.80 7.50
C GLU A 242 31.47 21.81 7.18
N GLU A 243 31.20 21.58 5.89
CA GLU A 243 30.31 20.54 5.41
C GLU A 243 30.76 19.16 5.96
N GLU A 244 30.14 18.67 7.02
CA GLU A 244 30.27 17.27 7.45
C GLU A 244 29.72 16.35 6.35
N GLY A 245 30.63 15.82 5.56
CA GLY A 245 30.30 14.86 4.49
C GLY A 245 29.79 13.55 5.11
N ILE A 246 28.67 13.06 4.60
CA ILE A 246 28.12 11.76 5.00
C ILE A 246 29.19 10.68 4.91
N ALA A 247 29.47 10.00 6.03
CA ALA A 247 30.51 8.98 6.11
C ALA A 247 30.19 7.79 5.18
N MET A 248 31.00 7.60 4.16
CA MET A 248 30.91 6.48 3.23
C MET A 248 31.92 5.39 3.57
N LYS A 249 31.52 4.12 3.48
CA LYS A 249 32.39 2.95 3.75
C LYS A 249 32.38 2.00 2.57
N MET A 250 33.50 1.37 2.28
CA MET A 250 33.58 0.28 1.29
C MET A 250 33.14 -1.02 1.93
N VAL A 251 32.21 -1.71 1.30
CA VAL A 251 31.72 -3.04 1.68
C VAL A 251 31.57 -3.86 0.38
N ASP A 252 32.27 -4.97 0.24
CA ASP A 252 32.24 -5.86 -0.94
C ASP A 252 32.31 -5.09 -2.29
N ASP A 253 33.30 -4.23 -2.47
CA ASP A 253 33.49 -3.37 -3.64
C ASP A 253 32.36 -2.36 -3.92
N VAL A 254 31.48 -2.12 -2.96
CA VAL A 254 30.41 -1.12 -3.03
C VAL A 254 30.70 0.01 -2.04
N LEU A 255 30.64 1.24 -2.49
CA LEU A 255 30.69 2.41 -1.62
C LEU A 255 29.31 2.62 -0.98
N VAL A 256 29.22 2.39 0.33
CA VAL A 256 27.95 2.34 1.07
C VAL A 256 27.86 3.51 2.04
N ALA A 257 26.69 4.15 2.08
CA ALA A 257 26.35 5.18 3.06
C ALA A 257 25.03 4.85 3.77
N PRO A 258 24.82 5.26 5.04
CA PRO A 258 23.61 5.02 5.80
C PRO A 258 22.50 6.03 5.41
N ILE A 259 22.27 6.19 4.11
CA ILE A 259 21.29 7.14 3.57
C ILE A 259 19.95 6.46 3.35
N SER A 260 18.90 7.10 3.83
CA SER A 260 17.51 6.80 3.49
C SER A 260 16.75 8.10 3.36
N PHE A 261 15.60 8.10 2.66
CA PHE A 261 14.72 9.26 2.60
C PHE A 261 13.26 8.82 2.52
N HIS A 262 12.37 9.71 2.93
CA HIS A 262 10.94 9.42 2.93
C HIS A 262 10.38 9.45 1.49
N PRO A 263 9.47 8.52 1.09
CA PRO A 263 8.91 8.47 -0.26
C PRO A 263 8.28 9.78 -0.75
N ARG A 264 7.76 10.62 0.17
CA ARG A 264 7.18 11.92 -0.13
C ARG A 264 8.22 12.96 -0.55
N SER A 265 9.45 12.85 -0.07
CA SER A 265 10.58 13.73 -0.45
C SER A 265 10.99 13.58 -1.91
N LEU A 266 10.59 12.49 -2.58
CA LEU A 266 10.79 12.32 -4.03
C LEU A 266 9.99 13.30 -4.91
N LYS A 267 9.09 14.07 -4.33
CA LYS A 267 8.22 15.02 -5.07
C LYS A 267 8.72 16.46 -5.02
N CYS A 268 9.76 16.75 -4.24
CA CYS A 268 10.29 18.07 -4.03
C CYS A 268 11.40 18.40 -5.03
N GLY A 269 11.06 18.97 -6.13
CA GLY A 269 11.90 19.75 -7.01
C GLY A 269 11.01 20.77 -7.69
N VAL A 270 11.51 21.91 -8.04
CA VAL A 270 10.83 23.10 -8.58
C VAL A 270 9.86 22.81 -9.76
N ASN A 271 9.71 21.57 -10.20
CA ASN A 271 8.70 21.11 -11.15
C ASN A 271 8.25 19.66 -10.91
N GLY A 272 8.38 19.12 -9.68
CA GLY A 272 7.86 17.79 -9.32
C GLY A 272 8.44 16.58 -10.09
N LYS A 273 9.55 16.75 -10.82
CA LYS A 273 10.05 15.74 -11.77
C LYS A 273 11.50 15.31 -11.60
N GLN A 274 12.25 15.86 -10.65
CA GLN A 274 13.66 15.49 -10.46
C GLN A 274 13.82 14.50 -9.31
N THR A 275 13.94 13.22 -9.63
CA THR A 275 14.31 12.21 -8.65
C THR A 275 15.83 11.96 -8.72
N PRO A 276 16.48 11.44 -7.63
CA PRO A 276 17.90 11.11 -7.63
C PRO A 276 18.33 10.29 -8.86
N LYS A 277 17.53 9.31 -9.23
CA LYS A 277 17.76 8.48 -10.45
C LYS A 277 17.74 9.29 -11.74
N CYS A 278 16.83 10.27 -11.84
CA CYS A 278 16.76 11.15 -13.02
C CYS A 278 17.97 12.08 -13.10
N VAL A 279 18.38 12.64 -11.97
CA VAL A 279 19.55 13.53 -11.87
C VAL A 279 20.82 12.79 -12.22
N LEU A 280 21.02 11.59 -11.63
CA LEU A 280 22.18 10.76 -11.93
C LEU A 280 22.27 10.39 -13.41
N LYS A 281 21.18 9.95 -14.01
CA LYS A 281 21.13 9.65 -15.46
C LYS A 281 21.46 10.85 -16.30
N ARG A 282 20.92 12.04 -15.98
CA ARG A 282 21.21 13.28 -16.69
C ARG A 282 22.69 13.64 -16.58
N HIS A 283 23.26 13.53 -15.37
CA HIS A 283 24.68 13.80 -15.15
C HIS A 283 25.55 12.88 -16.01
N CYS A 284 25.28 11.56 -15.99
CA CYS A 284 26.04 10.62 -16.84
C CYS A 284 25.95 10.98 -18.33
N THR A 285 24.76 11.34 -18.82
CA THR A 285 24.56 11.78 -20.20
C THR A 285 25.37 13.05 -20.51
N GLN A 286 25.36 14.05 -19.62
CA GLN A 286 26.09 15.30 -19.79
C GLN A 286 27.61 15.12 -19.78
N GLN A 287 28.09 14.17 -18.98
CA GLN A 287 29.52 13.85 -18.86
C GLN A 287 29.96 12.76 -19.87
N GLN A 288 29.10 12.33 -20.78
CA GLN A 288 29.36 11.26 -21.75
C GLN A 288 29.78 9.93 -21.08
N LEU A 289 29.30 9.67 -19.85
CA LEU A 289 29.54 8.42 -19.12
C LEU A 289 28.48 7.37 -19.52
N ASP A 290 28.81 6.11 -19.27
CA ASP A 290 27.89 5.00 -19.46
C ASP A 290 26.59 5.17 -18.69
N VAL A 291 25.50 4.60 -19.19
CA VAL A 291 24.19 4.61 -18.52
C VAL A 291 24.30 3.89 -17.18
N PRO A 292 23.87 4.53 -16.07
CA PRO A 292 23.94 3.92 -14.76
C PRO A 292 23.17 2.60 -14.69
N LEU A 293 23.85 1.52 -14.28
CA LEU A 293 23.28 0.18 -14.15
C LEU A 293 22.80 -0.05 -12.72
N PHE A 294 21.50 -0.23 -12.54
CA PHE A 294 20.87 -0.48 -11.26
C PHE A 294 20.67 -1.98 -11.05
N GLN A 295 21.04 -2.46 -9.86
CA GLN A 295 20.77 -3.82 -9.39
C GLN A 295 20.06 -3.76 -8.06
N THR A 296 19.05 -4.61 -7.87
CA THR A 296 18.30 -4.70 -6.60
C THR A 296 18.25 -6.15 -6.15
N ARG A 297 18.44 -6.36 -4.85
CA ARG A 297 18.37 -7.67 -4.21
C ARG A 297 17.30 -7.64 -3.13
N LYS A 298 16.43 -8.63 -3.13
CA LYS A 298 15.48 -8.86 -2.04
C LYS A 298 16.23 -9.48 -0.86
N LEU A 299 16.04 -8.95 0.34
CA LEU A 299 16.69 -9.43 1.56
C LEU A 299 15.66 -10.07 2.48
N GLY A 300 15.93 -11.29 2.90
CA GLY A 300 15.18 -12.03 3.91
C GLY A 300 13.69 -12.18 3.65
N LEU A 301 12.95 -12.57 4.69
CA LEU A 301 11.49 -12.75 4.70
C LEU A 301 10.73 -11.41 4.80
N ASP A 302 11.38 -10.33 5.19
CA ASP A 302 10.75 -9.01 5.46
C ASP A 302 10.41 -8.20 4.20
N HIS A 303 10.50 -8.81 3.02
CA HIS A 303 10.24 -8.13 1.74
C HIS A 303 10.95 -6.78 1.58
N ARG A 304 12.13 -6.62 2.17
CA ARG A 304 12.95 -5.42 2.01
C ARG A 304 13.95 -5.61 0.88
N PHE A 305 14.40 -4.47 0.33
CA PHE A 305 15.27 -4.46 -0.85
C PHE A 305 16.53 -3.65 -0.56
N SER A 306 17.68 -4.16 -0.98
CA SER A 306 18.91 -3.41 -1.13
C SER A 306 19.08 -3.05 -2.60
N GLY A 307 19.55 -1.82 -2.86
CA GLY A 307 19.83 -1.33 -4.21
C GLY A 307 21.29 -0.93 -4.33
N THR A 308 21.89 -1.26 -5.47
CA THR A 308 23.19 -0.76 -5.88
C THR A 308 23.08 -0.13 -7.27
N VAL A 309 23.95 0.83 -7.56
CA VAL A 309 24.10 1.42 -8.88
C VAL A 309 25.59 1.44 -9.25
N CYS A 310 25.89 1.04 -10.47
CA CYS A 310 27.23 1.14 -11.04
C CYS A 310 27.28 2.36 -11.98
N VAL A 311 28.27 3.23 -11.74
CA VAL A 311 28.56 4.42 -12.55
C VAL A 311 30.05 4.40 -12.88
N ASN A 312 30.39 4.33 -14.15
CA ASN A 312 31.79 4.31 -14.61
C ASN A 312 32.67 3.29 -13.84
N GLY A 313 32.14 2.06 -13.67
CA GLY A 313 32.83 0.97 -12.96
C GLY A 313 32.78 1.02 -11.42
N GLN A 314 32.41 2.14 -10.83
CA GLN A 314 32.26 2.28 -9.37
C GLN A 314 30.84 1.96 -8.92
N LYS A 315 30.72 1.15 -7.86
CA LYS A 315 29.42 0.74 -7.29
C LYS A 315 29.10 1.55 -6.05
N PHE A 316 27.84 1.99 -5.95
CA PHE A 316 27.29 2.75 -4.84
C PHE A 316 26.01 2.09 -4.31
N GLY A 317 25.81 2.11 -2.99
CA GLY A 317 24.62 1.53 -2.38
C GLY A 317 24.32 2.11 -1.00
N SER A 318 23.18 1.77 -0.42
CA SER A 318 22.84 2.16 0.95
C SER A 318 22.93 0.95 1.89
N SER A 319 23.42 1.17 3.11
CA SER A 319 23.32 0.19 4.19
C SER A 319 21.90 0.05 4.73
N VAL A 320 21.00 1.01 4.41
CA VAL A 320 19.60 1.00 4.84
C VAL A 320 18.73 0.33 3.79
N THR A 321 18.07 -0.75 4.18
CA THR A 321 17.16 -1.48 3.31
C THR A 321 15.86 -0.70 3.05
N GLN A 322 15.26 -0.88 1.87
CA GLN A 322 14.12 -0.12 1.40
C GLN A 322 12.86 -0.98 1.25
N PRO A 323 11.64 -0.40 1.34
CA PRO A 323 10.38 -1.15 1.30
C PRO A 323 10.01 -1.67 -0.10
N ASN A 324 10.64 -1.20 -1.15
CA ASN A 324 10.40 -1.65 -2.53
C ASN A 324 11.59 -1.36 -3.44
N VAL A 325 11.61 -2.03 -4.60
CA VAL A 325 12.65 -1.91 -5.63
C VAL A 325 12.87 -0.47 -6.06
N LYS A 326 11.78 0.28 -6.32
CA LYS A 326 11.86 1.68 -6.77
C LYS A 326 12.60 2.58 -5.77
N MET A 327 12.33 2.41 -4.48
CA MET A 327 13.01 3.17 -3.42
C MET A 327 14.47 2.75 -3.28
N ALA A 328 14.77 1.45 -3.37
CA ALA A 328 16.14 0.95 -3.32
C ALA A 328 17.00 1.53 -4.44
N GLU A 329 16.46 1.64 -5.67
CA GLU A 329 17.15 2.29 -6.79
C GLU A 329 17.33 3.79 -6.59
N GLN A 330 16.35 4.50 -6.01
CA GLN A 330 16.44 5.94 -5.77
C GLN A 330 17.48 6.25 -4.71
N VAL A 331 17.53 5.46 -3.63
CA VAL A 331 18.52 5.62 -2.58
C VAL A 331 19.93 5.28 -3.07
N ALA A 332 20.11 4.23 -3.86
CA ALA A 332 21.39 3.93 -4.50
C ALA A 332 21.87 5.08 -5.39
N ALA A 333 20.95 5.68 -6.17
CA ALA A 333 21.27 6.85 -6.97
C ALA A 333 21.68 8.06 -6.11
N LEU A 334 21.04 8.26 -4.97
CA LEU A 334 21.36 9.35 -4.04
C LEU A 334 22.76 9.17 -3.45
N VAL A 335 23.12 7.96 -3.00
CA VAL A 335 24.47 7.62 -2.53
C VAL A 335 25.51 7.88 -3.64
N ALA A 336 25.22 7.51 -4.88
CA ALA A 336 26.10 7.79 -6.02
C ALA A 336 26.30 9.29 -6.25
N LEU A 337 25.24 10.09 -6.15
CA LEU A 337 25.33 11.54 -6.30
C LEU A 337 26.20 12.17 -5.20
N HIS A 338 26.07 11.71 -3.96
CA HIS A 338 26.93 12.11 -2.86
C HIS A 338 28.40 11.68 -3.08
N GLY A 339 28.63 10.40 -3.43
CA GLY A 339 29.97 9.88 -3.67
C GLY A 339 30.68 10.56 -4.84
N LEU A 340 29.93 10.96 -5.87
CA LEU A 340 30.44 11.71 -7.02
C LEU A 340 30.52 13.24 -6.78
N ARG A 341 30.20 13.71 -5.57
CA ARG A 341 30.17 15.14 -5.16
C ARG A 341 29.32 16.01 -6.09
N ILE A 342 28.23 15.46 -6.61
CA ILE A 342 27.30 16.19 -7.46
C ILE A 342 26.34 16.97 -6.55
N ARG A 343 26.53 18.30 -6.48
CA ARG A 343 25.67 19.18 -5.70
C ARG A 343 24.23 19.11 -6.16
N GLN A 344 23.31 18.81 -5.25
CA GLN A 344 21.87 18.92 -5.47
C GLN A 344 21.30 19.97 -4.53
N LYS A 345 20.54 20.92 -5.09
CA LYS A 345 19.54 21.66 -4.33
C LYS A 345 18.32 20.71 -4.20
N LEU A 346 18.33 19.86 -3.21
CA LEU A 346 17.12 19.20 -2.73
C LEU A 346 16.61 20.05 -1.59
N GLU A 347 15.57 20.84 -1.86
CA GLU A 347 14.86 21.56 -0.81
C GLU A 347 14.06 20.53 0.01
N GLY A 348 14.43 20.34 1.26
CA GLY A 348 13.77 19.51 2.26
C GLY A 348 14.77 18.98 3.27
N ASP A 349 14.57 19.35 4.53
CA ASP A 349 15.37 18.96 5.67
C ASP A 349 15.63 17.45 5.69
N TRP A 350 16.89 17.10 5.68
CA TRP A 350 17.38 15.76 5.88
C TRP A 350 17.50 15.54 7.39
N GLU A 351 16.52 14.87 7.99
CA GLU A 351 16.69 14.36 9.35
C GLU A 351 17.67 13.17 9.29
N GLU A 352 18.74 13.29 10.09
CA GLU A 352 19.75 12.27 10.39
C GLU A 352 19.18 10.99 11.02
#